data_fbc81cdc8fd367b4139d34e559b92849
#
_entry.id   fbc81cdc8fd367b4139d34e559b92849
#
_cell.length_a   1.000
_cell.length_b   1.000
_cell.length_c   1.000
_cell.angle_alpha   90.00
_cell.angle_beta   90.00
_cell.angle_gamma   90.00
#
_symmetry.space_group_name_H-M   'P 1'
#
loop_
_entity.id
_entity.type
_entity.pdbx_description
1 polymer ?
#
loop_
_entity_poly.entity_id
_entity_poly.type
_entity_poly.pdbx_seq_one_letter_code
_entity_poly.pdbx_strand_id
1 'polypeptide(L)'
;MPNDDTIKLLKECNAGVKMGVSGIEQVLEHADTELKALLEDYLKKHQLIEEATHNKLNDFHDTEKDPSTLAEIMSKAKINFKMMTTPTDAEIADLMIDGCNMGIKSVSRYLNQYPTAKPEIRELTERLVKLEQDFMNALRPYL
;
A
#
# COMPACT_ATOMS: atom_id res chain seq x y z
N MET A 1 21.85 3.65 -16.35
CA MET A 1 20.78 4.60 -15.94
C MET A 1 19.41 3.95 -16.07
N PRO A 2 18.57 4.06 -15.07
CA PRO A 2 17.19 3.60 -15.20
C PRO A 2 16.45 4.50 -16.20
N ASN A 3 15.52 3.93 -16.98
CA ASN A 3 14.70 4.70 -17.89
C ASN A 3 13.52 5.35 -17.15
N ASP A 4 12.79 6.22 -17.84
CA ASP A 4 11.67 6.97 -17.25
C ASP A 4 10.59 6.04 -16.69
N ASP A 5 10.25 4.98 -17.41
CA ASP A 5 9.25 4.00 -16.95
C ASP A 5 9.67 3.36 -15.64
N THR A 6 10.96 3.03 -15.48
CA THR A 6 11.49 2.44 -14.25
C THR A 6 11.28 3.39 -13.06
N ILE A 7 11.64 4.64 -13.21
CA ILE A 7 11.50 5.65 -12.14
C ILE A 7 10.01 5.90 -11.83
N LYS A 8 9.19 6.05 -12.85
CA LYS A 8 7.75 6.30 -12.68
C LYS A 8 7.07 5.15 -11.97
N LEU A 9 7.33 3.90 -12.41
CA LEU A 9 6.74 2.73 -11.78
C LEU A 9 7.20 2.60 -10.32
N LEU A 10 8.48 2.82 -10.07
CA LEU A 10 9.04 2.75 -8.72
C LEU A 10 8.40 3.77 -7.79
N LYS A 11 8.19 5.00 -8.25
CA LYS A 11 7.52 6.05 -7.46
C LYS A 11 6.07 5.68 -7.15
N GLU A 12 5.35 5.10 -8.10
CA GLU A 12 3.97 4.67 -7.88
C GLU A 12 3.90 3.48 -6.93
N CYS A 13 4.83 2.54 -7.04
CA CYS A 13 4.92 1.41 -6.11
C CYS A 13 5.20 1.90 -4.68
N ASN A 14 6.16 2.79 -4.51
CA ASN A 14 6.48 3.40 -3.23
C ASN A 14 5.27 4.13 -2.63
N ALA A 15 4.59 4.94 -3.43
CA ALA A 15 3.39 5.67 -2.98
C ALA A 15 2.28 4.70 -2.55
N GLY A 16 2.05 3.65 -3.32
CA GLY A 16 1.04 2.64 -3.03
C GLY A 16 1.29 1.91 -1.72
N VAL A 17 2.52 1.47 -1.50
CA VAL A 17 2.86 0.75 -0.26
C VAL A 17 2.80 1.68 0.97
N LYS A 18 3.16 2.94 0.82
CA LYS A 18 3.03 3.94 1.91
C LYS A 18 1.58 4.14 2.32
N MET A 19 0.68 4.16 1.35
CA MET A 19 -0.76 4.24 1.63
C MET A 19 -1.24 3.02 2.41
N GLY A 20 -0.75 1.84 2.05
CA GLY A 20 -1.05 0.60 2.78
C GLY A 20 -0.57 0.65 4.23
N VAL A 21 0.66 1.07 4.44
CA VAL A 21 1.25 1.25 5.79
C VAL A 21 0.41 2.23 6.60
N SER A 22 0.11 3.39 6.05
CA SER A 22 -0.68 4.41 6.73
C SER A 22 -2.09 3.92 7.07
N GLY A 23 -2.73 3.22 6.15
CA GLY A 23 -4.07 2.66 6.37
C GLY A 23 -4.10 1.66 7.51
N ILE A 24 -3.14 0.75 7.56
CA ILE A 24 -3.04 -0.24 8.64
C ILE A 24 -2.78 0.46 9.98
N GLU A 25 -1.85 1.40 10.02
CA GLU A 25 -1.52 2.14 11.25
C GLU A 25 -2.74 2.86 11.84
N GLN A 26 -3.60 3.40 10.99
CA GLN A 26 -4.79 4.13 11.44
C GLN A 26 -5.82 3.24 12.14
N VAL A 27 -5.95 1.98 11.74
CA VAL A 27 -6.97 1.07 12.29
C VAL A 27 -6.44 0.14 13.37
N LEU A 28 -5.13 0.01 13.48
CA LEU A 28 -4.45 -1.01 14.30
C LEU A 28 -4.92 -1.02 15.76
N GLU A 29 -5.00 0.16 16.38
CA GLU A 29 -5.38 0.28 17.80
C GLU A 29 -6.84 -0.03 18.08
N HIS A 30 -7.69 -0.04 17.05
CA HIS A 30 -9.13 -0.27 17.18
C HIS A 30 -9.53 -1.72 16.95
N ALA A 31 -8.59 -2.56 16.51
CA ALA A 31 -8.86 -3.97 16.22
C ALA A 31 -8.78 -4.84 17.48
N ASP A 32 -9.61 -5.88 17.55
CA ASP A 32 -9.50 -6.90 18.58
C ASP A 32 -8.23 -7.72 18.41
N THR A 33 -7.83 -8.43 19.45
CA THR A 33 -6.53 -9.11 19.55
C THR A 33 -6.13 -9.92 18.31
N GLU A 34 -7.06 -10.73 17.78
CA GLU A 34 -6.76 -11.60 16.64
C GLU A 34 -6.56 -10.80 15.35
N LEU A 35 -7.47 -9.88 15.05
CA LEU A 35 -7.34 -8.99 13.89
C LEU A 35 -6.10 -8.09 14.02
N LYS A 36 -5.84 -7.60 15.22
CA LYS A 36 -4.65 -6.78 15.48
C LYS A 36 -3.36 -7.52 15.13
N ALA A 37 -3.24 -8.78 15.53
CA ALA A 37 -2.08 -9.61 15.19
C ALA A 37 -1.92 -9.78 13.69
N LEU A 38 -3.02 -9.99 12.96
CA LEU A 38 -3.03 -10.06 11.50
C LEU A 38 -2.56 -8.73 10.87
N LEU A 39 -3.10 -7.63 11.35
CA LEU A 39 -2.72 -6.29 10.86
C LEU A 39 -1.24 -5.99 11.12
N GLU A 40 -0.72 -6.34 12.27
CA GLU A 40 0.70 -6.16 12.59
C GLU A 40 1.61 -6.98 11.66
N ASP A 41 1.22 -8.21 11.33
CA ASP A 41 1.97 -9.05 10.41
C ASP A 41 2.00 -8.43 9.01
N TYR A 42 0.87 -7.99 8.50
CA TYR A 42 0.80 -7.36 7.18
C TYR A 42 1.44 -5.96 7.16
N LEU A 43 1.42 -5.26 8.29
CA LEU A 43 2.15 -3.99 8.41
C LEU A 43 3.65 -4.21 8.17
N LYS A 44 4.23 -5.22 8.80
CA LYS A 44 5.66 -5.55 8.62
C LYS A 44 5.97 -5.90 7.17
N LYS A 45 5.10 -6.69 6.53
CA LYS A 45 5.27 -7.08 5.12
C LYS A 45 5.22 -5.87 4.19
N HIS A 46 4.32 -4.93 4.45
CA HIS A 46 4.26 -3.67 3.69
C HIS A 46 5.51 -2.82 3.94
N GLN A 47 5.97 -2.72 5.17
CA GLN A 47 7.17 -1.94 5.51
C GLN A 47 8.42 -2.46 4.81
N LEU A 48 8.55 -3.77 4.60
CA LEU A 48 9.66 -4.35 3.86
C LEU A 48 9.67 -3.89 2.40
N ILE A 49 8.51 -3.82 1.76
CA ILE A 49 8.40 -3.31 0.39
C ILE A 49 8.65 -1.80 0.35
N GLU A 50 8.14 -1.06 1.33
CA GLU A 50 8.39 0.39 1.45
C GLU A 50 9.89 0.67 1.52
N GLU A 51 10.60 -0.05 2.37
CA GLU A 51 12.05 0.09 2.51
C GLU A 51 12.77 -0.25 1.21
N ALA A 52 12.37 -1.35 0.54
CA ALA A 52 12.98 -1.76 -0.72
C ALA A 52 12.79 -0.69 -1.81
N THR A 53 11.59 -0.11 -1.92
CA THR A 53 11.32 0.95 -2.90
C THR A 53 12.08 2.23 -2.57
N HIS A 54 12.14 2.59 -1.30
CA HIS A 54 12.89 3.77 -0.83
C HIS A 54 14.39 3.64 -1.18
N ASN A 55 14.99 2.48 -0.88
CA ASN A 55 16.40 2.22 -1.17
C ASN A 55 16.69 2.27 -2.66
N LYS A 56 15.80 1.73 -3.50
CA LYS A 56 15.96 1.77 -4.95
C LYS A 56 15.88 3.20 -5.51
N LEU A 57 14.98 4.02 -4.98
CA LEU A 57 14.91 5.43 -5.36
C LEU A 57 16.20 6.15 -5.02
N ASN A 58 16.76 5.90 -3.83
CA ASN A 58 18.06 6.46 -3.43
C ASN A 58 19.18 5.99 -4.35
N ASP A 59 19.21 4.71 -4.71
CA ASP A 59 20.21 4.15 -5.64
C ASP A 59 20.16 4.83 -7.01
N PHE A 60 18.97 5.21 -7.44
CA PHE A 60 18.76 5.91 -8.71
C PHE A 60 18.91 7.43 -8.60
N HIS A 61 19.30 7.93 -7.41
CA HIS A 61 19.44 9.36 -7.13
C HIS A 61 18.14 10.13 -7.39
N ASP A 62 17.02 9.51 -7.09
CA ASP A 62 15.70 10.12 -7.26
C ASP A 62 14.97 10.20 -5.93
N THR A 63 13.87 10.92 -5.91
CA THR A 63 13.08 11.17 -4.72
C THR A 63 11.73 10.47 -4.80
N GLU A 64 11.11 10.30 -3.64
CA GLU A 64 9.75 9.81 -3.54
C GLU A 64 8.78 10.82 -4.17
N LYS A 65 7.53 10.36 -4.40
CA LYS A 65 6.45 11.22 -4.88
C LYS A 65 6.25 12.39 -3.93
N ASP A 66 5.84 13.53 -4.47
CA ASP A 66 5.64 14.77 -3.71
C ASP A 66 4.86 14.49 -2.41
N PRO A 67 5.42 14.87 -1.24
CA PRO A 67 4.75 14.68 0.04
C PRO A 67 3.36 15.30 0.12
N SER A 68 3.12 16.42 -0.55
CA SER A 68 1.81 17.09 -0.56
C SER A 68 0.74 16.24 -1.25
N THR A 69 1.08 15.59 -2.35
CA THR A 69 0.17 14.68 -3.06
C THR A 69 -0.19 13.47 -2.20
N LEU A 70 0.81 12.86 -1.55
CA LEU A 70 0.60 11.73 -0.63
C LEU A 70 -0.25 12.15 0.56
N ALA A 71 0.04 13.31 1.15
CA ALA A 71 -0.71 13.84 2.28
C ALA A 71 -2.18 14.08 1.92
N GLU A 72 -2.46 14.58 0.72
CA GLU A 72 -3.82 14.80 0.24
C GLU A 72 -4.61 13.48 0.13
N ILE A 73 -4.00 12.46 -0.47
CA ILE A 73 -4.62 11.14 -0.61
C ILE A 73 -4.85 10.51 0.77
N MET A 74 -3.86 10.57 1.65
CA MET A 74 -3.94 10.03 3.00
C MET A 74 -4.99 10.76 3.85
N SER A 75 -5.14 12.07 3.66
CA SER A 75 -6.17 12.86 4.36
C SER A 75 -7.58 12.43 3.98
N LYS A 76 -7.83 12.12 2.72
CA LYS A 76 -9.12 11.60 2.25
C LYS A 76 -9.45 10.27 2.88
N ALA A 77 -8.49 9.34 2.92
CA ALA A 77 -8.64 8.05 3.58
C ALA A 77 -8.90 8.21 5.08
N LYS A 78 -8.19 9.13 5.72
CA LYS A 78 -8.33 9.44 7.15
C LYS A 78 -9.72 10.00 7.49
N ILE A 79 -10.27 10.84 6.64
CA ILE A 79 -11.63 11.40 6.81
C ILE A 79 -12.66 10.26 6.78
N ASN A 80 -12.54 9.34 5.83
CA ASN A 80 -13.45 8.19 5.74
C ASN A 80 -13.43 7.34 7.02
N PHE A 81 -12.25 7.11 7.59
CA PHE A 81 -12.09 6.38 8.84
C PHE A 81 -12.67 7.14 10.04
N LYS A 82 -12.41 8.45 10.13
CA LYS A 82 -12.91 9.30 11.23
C LYS A 82 -14.43 9.39 11.31
N MET A 83 -15.13 9.12 10.23
CA MET A 83 -16.60 9.10 10.23
C MET A 83 -17.16 7.88 10.95
N MET A 84 -16.33 6.88 11.27
CA MET A 84 -16.70 5.73 12.08
C MET A 84 -16.57 6.09 13.57
N THR A 85 -17.68 5.99 14.31
CA THR A 85 -17.71 6.37 15.73
C THR A 85 -17.02 5.32 16.61
N THR A 86 -17.26 4.04 16.35
CA THR A 86 -16.65 2.92 17.07
C THR A 86 -16.48 1.78 16.08
N PRO A 87 -15.37 1.71 15.35
CA PRO A 87 -15.22 0.70 14.31
C PRO A 87 -15.16 -0.70 14.89
N THR A 88 -15.98 -1.59 14.35
CA THR A 88 -15.93 -3.02 14.64
C THR A 88 -14.86 -3.67 13.78
N ASP A 89 -14.47 -4.89 14.13
CA ASP A 89 -13.54 -5.67 13.29
C ASP A 89 -14.08 -5.83 11.87
N ALA A 90 -15.40 -6.03 11.72
CA ALA A 90 -16.02 -6.13 10.39
C ALA A 90 -15.90 -4.84 9.58
N GLU A 91 -16.07 -3.69 10.22
CA GLU A 91 -15.91 -2.38 9.56
C GLU A 91 -14.45 -2.12 9.18
N ILE A 92 -13.51 -2.51 10.05
CA ILE A 92 -12.07 -2.42 9.75
C ILE A 92 -11.72 -3.31 8.55
N ALA A 93 -12.18 -4.55 8.56
CA ALA A 93 -11.93 -5.49 7.47
C ALA A 93 -12.52 -4.96 6.15
N ASP A 94 -13.74 -4.44 6.18
CA ASP A 94 -14.40 -3.86 5.01
C ASP A 94 -13.58 -2.69 4.43
N LEU A 95 -13.15 -1.77 5.29
CA LEU A 95 -12.35 -0.62 4.88
C LEU A 95 -11.00 -1.05 4.30
N MET A 96 -10.32 -2.00 4.94
CA MET A 96 -9.02 -2.48 4.48
C MET A 96 -9.13 -3.25 3.15
N ILE A 97 -10.19 -4.02 2.96
CA ILE A 97 -10.45 -4.73 1.70
C ILE A 97 -10.69 -3.72 0.56
N ASP A 98 -11.45 -2.67 0.80
CA ASP A 98 -11.62 -1.60 -0.19
C ASP A 98 -10.27 -0.98 -0.57
N GLY A 99 -9.41 -0.72 0.41
CA GLY A 99 -8.07 -0.22 0.18
C GLY A 99 -7.21 -1.18 -0.64
N CYS A 100 -7.26 -2.48 -0.35
CA CYS A 100 -6.54 -3.50 -1.11
C CYS A 100 -7.02 -3.55 -2.56
N ASN A 101 -8.32 -3.51 -2.79
CA ASN A 101 -8.89 -3.51 -4.14
C ASN A 101 -8.45 -2.28 -4.94
N MET A 102 -8.48 -1.12 -4.33
CA MET A 102 -8.00 0.13 -4.95
C MET A 102 -6.51 0.04 -5.29
N GLY A 103 -5.72 -0.47 -4.36
CA GLY A 103 -4.28 -0.65 -4.54
C GLY A 103 -3.94 -1.61 -5.66
N ILE A 104 -4.58 -2.77 -5.69
CA ILE A 104 -4.40 -3.78 -6.76
C ILE A 104 -4.72 -3.16 -8.11
N LYS A 105 -5.84 -2.48 -8.21
CA LYS A 105 -6.28 -1.86 -9.47
C LYS A 105 -5.32 -0.78 -9.93
N SER A 106 -4.93 0.13 -9.05
CA SER A 106 -4.04 1.25 -9.37
C SER A 106 -2.65 0.77 -9.77
N VAL A 107 -2.06 -0.12 -8.98
CA VAL A 107 -0.71 -0.64 -9.21
C VAL A 107 -0.67 -1.47 -10.49
N SER A 108 -1.69 -2.29 -10.73
CA SER A 108 -1.81 -3.08 -11.96
C SER A 108 -1.90 -2.17 -13.19
N ARG A 109 -2.61 -1.06 -13.07
CA ARG A 109 -2.70 -0.06 -14.15
C ARG A 109 -1.32 0.53 -14.44
N TYR A 110 -0.53 0.87 -13.42
CA TYR A 110 0.81 1.40 -13.61
C TYR A 110 1.77 0.38 -14.22
N LEU A 111 1.66 -0.89 -13.86
CA LEU A 111 2.42 -1.96 -14.52
C LEU A 111 2.15 -1.99 -16.03
N ASN A 112 0.90 -1.79 -16.43
CA ASN A 112 0.52 -1.73 -17.83
C ASN A 112 0.96 -0.42 -18.50
N GLN A 113 0.93 0.68 -17.76
CA GLN A 113 1.28 2.01 -18.27
C GLN A 113 2.79 2.17 -18.49
N TYR A 114 3.60 1.47 -17.70
CA TYR A 114 5.06 1.57 -17.73
C TYR A 114 5.71 0.23 -18.10
N PRO A 115 5.46 -0.27 -19.34
CA PRO A 115 5.87 -1.63 -19.71
C PRO A 115 7.38 -1.81 -19.87
N THR A 116 8.13 -0.73 -20.08
CA THR A 116 9.59 -0.80 -20.26
C THR A 116 10.38 -0.62 -18.99
N ALA A 117 9.72 -0.59 -17.83
CA ALA A 117 10.39 -0.55 -16.54
C ALA A 117 11.29 -1.79 -16.38
N LYS A 118 12.42 -1.62 -15.68
CA LYS A 118 13.35 -2.73 -15.42
C LYS A 118 12.64 -3.91 -14.76
N PRO A 119 13.00 -5.16 -15.12
CA PRO A 119 12.37 -6.35 -14.55
C PRO A 119 12.39 -6.39 -13.02
N GLU A 120 13.47 -5.97 -12.38
CA GLU A 120 13.56 -5.94 -10.91
C GLU A 120 12.51 -5.03 -10.27
N ILE A 121 12.18 -3.91 -10.91
CA ILE A 121 11.18 -2.96 -10.41
C ILE A 121 9.78 -3.49 -10.70
N ARG A 122 9.58 -4.13 -11.84
CA ARG A 122 8.31 -4.81 -12.14
C ARG A 122 8.01 -5.93 -11.14
N GLU A 123 9.03 -6.74 -10.82
CA GLU A 123 8.88 -7.81 -9.83
C GLU A 123 8.53 -7.27 -8.44
N LEU A 124 9.20 -6.19 -8.01
CA LEU A 124 8.92 -5.54 -6.74
C LEU A 124 7.48 -5.01 -6.69
N THR A 125 7.04 -4.43 -7.79
CA THR A 125 5.67 -3.90 -7.93
C THR A 125 4.64 -5.03 -7.92
N GLU A 126 4.92 -6.14 -8.59
CA GLU A 126 4.06 -7.33 -8.57
C GLU A 126 4.00 -7.98 -7.19
N ARG A 127 5.09 -7.91 -6.43
CA ARG A 127 5.09 -8.36 -5.04
C ARG A 127 4.11 -7.54 -4.19
N LEU A 128 4.00 -6.24 -4.44
CA LEU A 128 3.01 -5.41 -3.75
C LEU A 128 1.58 -5.85 -4.12
N VAL A 129 1.31 -6.09 -5.39
CA VAL A 129 0.00 -6.60 -5.84
C VAL A 129 -0.34 -7.91 -5.13
N LYS A 130 0.61 -8.84 -5.10
CA LYS A 130 0.43 -10.13 -4.43
C LYS A 130 0.16 -9.96 -2.94
N LEU A 131 0.90 -9.08 -2.29
CA LEU A 131 0.73 -8.79 -0.86
C LEU A 131 -0.68 -8.26 -0.59
N GLU A 132 -1.17 -7.35 -1.42
CA GLU A 132 -2.52 -6.80 -1.28
C GLU A 132 -3.59 -7.88 -1.50
N GLN A 133 -3.39 -8.78 -2.45
CA GLN A 133 -4.29 -9.92 -2.67
C GLN A 133 -4.32 -10.86 -1.48
N ASP A 134 -3.16 -11.20 -0.93
CA ASP A 134 -3.04 -12.06 0.24
C ASP A 134 -3.69 -11.41 1.47
N PHE A 135 -3.48 -10.12 1.65
CA PHE A 135 -4.06 -9.34 2.75
C PHE A 135 -5.58 -9.33 2.65
N MET A 136 -6.11 -9.02 1.49
CA MET A 136 -7.55 -9.02 1.24
C MET A 136 -8.17 -10.38 1.58
N ASN A 137 -7.54 -11.46 1.15
CA ASN A 137 -8.02 -12.81 1.45
C ASN A 137 -7.97 -13.11 2.95
N ALA A 138 -6.92 -12.68 3.64
CA ALA A 138 -6.78 -12.87 5.08
C ALA A 138 -7.81 -12.07 5.90
N LEU A 139 -8.27 -10.94 5.38
CA LEU A 139 -9.27 -10.08 6.03
C LEU A 139 -10.70 -10.61 5.87
N ARG A 140 -10.99 -11.41 4.85
CA ARG A 140 -12.35 -11.88 4.54
C ARG A 140 -13.06 -12.54 5.72
N PRO A 141 -12.42 -13.38 6.54
CA PRO A 141 -13.10 -14.01 7.68
C PRO A 141 -13.62 -13.02 8.73
N TYR A 142 -13.13 -11.78 8.72
CA TYR A 142 -13.53 -10.77 9.70
C TYR A 142 -14.72 -9.92 9.25
N LEU A 143 -15.15 -10.07 8.00
CA LEU A 143 -16.31 -9.34 7.48
C LEU A 143 -17.61 -9.73 8.18
#